data_1ee38a99de6a2b426133236c93bdc6ee
#
_entry.id   1ee38a99de6a2b426133236c93bdc6ee
#
_cell.length_a   1.000
_cell.length_b   1.000
_cell.length_c   1.000
_cell.angle_alpha   90.00
_cell.angle_beta   90.00
_cell.angle_gamma   90.00
#
_symmetry.space_group_name_H-M   'P 1'
#
loop_
_entity.id
_entity.type
_entity.pdbx_description
1 polymer ?
#
loop_
_entity_poly.entity_id
_entity_poly.type
_entity_poly.pdbx_seq_one_letter_code
_entity_poly.pdbx_strand_id
1 'polypeptide(L)'
;MRSGPPVDEKGISCIVCAFNEADRIRNILDVIVGHPALSEIIVVNDGSTDATADLLCSYPELRVLSHTPNRGKTYALSRGVAAARCEHLMLLDADLSGVTAADIDALAAPVMRGEAEVSISLRSNSLWIYRRLGLDFVSGERLVPRDLLRGAVEAMERLPRWGGEVFMNELIIRRGMRIAVVKWPRVVNIRKFRKAGLWHGTLAELGMIADAVSVLTPLGVVRQHLALLRLVNRPSLRARVRGWAERALS
;
A
#
# COMPACT_ATOMS: atom_id res chain seq x y z
N MET A 1 -21.93 -0.62 18.57
CA MET A 1 -21.29 -0.71 17.25
C MET A 1 -22.30 -0.25 16.20
N ARG A 2 -22.11 0.88 15.56
CA ARG A 2 -23.00 1.28 14.45
C ARG A 2 -22.55 0.44 13.24
N SER A 3 -23.46 -0.40 12.75
CA SER A 3 -23.27 -1.05 11.45
C SER A 3 -23.21 0.04 10.39
N GLY A 4 -22.05 0.24 9.78
CA GLY A 4 -21.92 1.19 8.68
C GLY A 4 -22.80 0.79 7.48
N PRO A 5 -22.92 1.66 6.46
CA PRO A 5 -23.72 1.38 5.28
C PRO A 5 -23.30 0.05 4.61
N PRO A 6 -24.20 -0.58 3.84
CA PRO A 6 -23.85 -1.79 3.09
C PRO A 6 -22.65 -1.49 2.18
N VAL A 7 -21.63 -2.36 2.23
CA VAL A 7 -20.40 -2.23 1.45
C VAL A 7 -20.46 -3.25 0.32
N ASP A 8 -20.14 -2.83 -0.89
CA ASP A 8 -19.93 -3.76 -2.01
C ASP A 8 -18.68 -4.59 -1.73
N GLU A 9 -18.87 -5.86 -1.36
CA GLU A 9 -17.76 -6.76 -1.04
C GLU A 9 -16.84 -7.03 -2.23
N LYS A 10 -17.32 -6.90 -3.46
CA LYS A 10 -16.51 -7.01 -4.68
C LYS A 10 -15.69 -5.76 -5.00
N GLY A 11 -15.87 -4.69 -4.22
CA GLY A 11 -15.18 -3.43 -4.38
C GLY A 11 -13.80 -3.40 -3.75
N ILE A 12 -13.38 -2.20 -3.37
CA ILE A 12 -12.07 -1.89 -2.80
C ILE A 12 -12.24 -1.30 -1.40
N SER A 13 -11.60 -1.91 -0.40
CA SER A 13 -11.36 -1.31 0.91
C SER A 13 -10.06 -0.50 0.87
N CYS A 14 -10.13 0.81 1.02
CA CYS A 14 -8.95 1.65 1.16
C CYS A 14 -8.49 1.68 2.62
N ILE A 15 -7.21 1.38 2.87
CA ILE A 15 -6.61 1.38 4.22
C ILE A 15 -5.52 2.44 4.27
N VAL A 16 -5.65 3.36 5.23
CA VAL A 16 -4.66 4.41 5.51
C VAL A 16 -4.19 4.27 6.96
N CYS A 17 -2.89 4.10 7.19
CA CYS A 17 -2.31 4.08 8.54
C CYS A 17 -1.76 5.46 8.88
N ALA A 18 -2.14 6.01 10.04
CA ALA A 18 -1.78 7.36 10.46
C ALA A 18 -1.14 7.37 11.85
N PHE A 19 -0.02 8.08 11.99
CA PHE A 19 0.63 8.39 13.26
C PHE A 19 1.23 9.78 13.23
N ASN A 20 0.60 10.73 13.93
CA ASN A 20 1.01 12.15 13.95
C ASN A 20 1.07 12.76 12.54
N GLU A 21 -0.05 12.68 11.84
CA GLU A 21 -0.21 13.13 10.44
C GLU A 21 -1.24 14.27 10.29
N ALA A 22 -1.59 15.00 11.36
CA ALA A 22 -2.61 16.06 11.35
C ALA A 22 -2.39 17.09 10.23
N ASP A 23 -1.13 17.46 9.96
CA ASP A 23 -0.78 18.47 8.95
C ASP A 23 -0.90 17.97 7.49
N ARG A 24 -1.00 16.64 7.27
CA ARG A 24 -0.80 16.03 5.93
C ARG A 24 -1.92 15.11 5.49
N ILE A 25 -2.53 14.39 6.43
CA ILE A 25 -3.51 13.35 6.10
C ILE A 25 -4.71 13.90 5.31
N ARG A 26 -5.04 15.17 5.48
CA ARG A 26 -6.09 15.84 4.70
C ARG A 26 -5.85 15.74 3.20
N ASN A 27 -4.59 15.84 2.74
CA ASN A 27 -4.24 15.79 1.32
C ASN A 27 -4.71 14.50 0.65
N ILE A 28 -4.68 13.37 1.37
CA ILE A 28 -5.13 12.09 0.83
C ILE A 28 -6.62 11.88 1.10
N LEU A 29 -7.13 12.28 2.28
CA LEU A 29 -8.54 12.10 2.63
C LEU A 29 -9.47 12.84 1.67
N ASP A 30 -9.14 14.08 1.29
CA ASP A 30 -9.93 14.91 0.37
C ASP A 30 -10.01 14.28 -1.05
N VAL A 31 -9.09 13.36 -1.39
CA VAL A 31 -9.09 12.64 -2.67
C VAL A 31 -9.88 11.33 -2.59
N ILE A 32 -9.73 10.59 -1.48
CA ILE A 32 -10.31 9.25 -1.37
C ILE A 32 -11.74 9.25 -0.83
N VAL A 33 -12.13 10.25 -0.02
CA VAL A 33 -13.50 10.36 0.49
C VAL A 33 -14.45 10.68 -0.67
N GLY A 34 -15.49 9.85 -0.82
CA GLY A 34 -16.43 9.95 -1.93
C GLY A 34 -15.91 9.44 -3.28
N HIS A 35 -14.71 8.86 -3.33
CA HIS A 35 -14.17 8.30 -4.58
C HIS A 35 -14.96 7.06 -5.05
N PRO A 36 -15.49 7.02 -6.27
CA PRO A 36 -16.44 5.99 -6.71
C PRO A 36 -15.85 4.57 -6.77
N ALA A 37 -14.52 4.43 -6.94
CA ALA A 37 -13.86 3.14 -6.95
C ALA A 37 -13.69 2.52 -5.54
N LEU A 38 -13.90 3.29 -4.47
CA LEU A 38 -13.68 2.86 -3.10
C LEU A 38 -15.01 2.59 -2.38
N SER A 39 -15.22 1.34 -1.95
CA SER A 39 -16.46 0.92 -1.28
C SER A 39 -16.43 1.17 0.23
N GLU A 40 -15.25 1.22 0.83
CA GLU A 40 -15.03 1.65 2.22
C GLU A 40 -13.64 2.25 2.40
N ILE A 41 -13.53 3.14 3.38
CA ILE A 41 -12.27 3.77 3.76
C ILE A 41 -12.02 3.51 5.24
N ILE A 42 -10.93 2.84 5.54
CA ILE A 42 -10.50 2.49 6.89
C ILE A 42 -9.25 3.29 7.21
N VAL A 43 -9.34 4.16 8.21
CA VAL A 43 -8.15 4.85 8.72
C VAL A 43 -7.77 4.24 10.07
N VAL A 44 -6.54 3.80 10.21
CA VAL A 44 -6.02 3.26 11.47
C VAL A 44 -5.14 4.29 12.12
N ASN A 45 -5.61 4.89 13.21
CA ASN A 45 -4.86 5.81 14.04
C ASN A 45 -3.98 5.02 15.02
N ASP A 46 -2.70 4.96 14.74
CA ASP A 46 -1.69 4.20 15.48
C ASP A 46 -1.18 4.98 16.71
N GLY A 47 -2.12 5.43 17.57
CA GLY A 47 -1.79 6.10 18.82
C GLY A 47 -1.23 7.51 18.63
N SER A 48 -1.77 8.30 17.70
CA SER A 48 -1.36 9.70 17.51
C SER A 48 -1.56 10.54 18.79
N THR A 49 -0.64 11.48 19.01
CA THR A 49 -0.61 12.41 20.14
C THR A 49 -0.84 13.87 19.71
N ASP A 50 -0.94 14.11 18.40
CA ASP A 50 -1.29 15.39 17.79
C ASP A 50 -2.81 15.47 17.47
N ALA A 51 -3.24 16.47 16.72
CA ALA A 51 -4.62 16.67 16.31
C ALA A 51 -5.12 15.67 15.24
N THR A 52 -4.38 14.59 14.93
CA THR A 52 -4.81 13.61 13.92
C THR A 52 -6.16 13.00 14.26
N ALA A 53 -6.38 12.59 15.51
CA ALA A 53 -7.64 11.98 15.92
C ALA A 53 -8.84 12.93 15.75
N ASP A 54 -8.69 14.20 16.15
CA ASP A 54 -9.73 15.22 16.03
C ASP A 54 -10.07 15.50 14.56
N LEU A 55 -9.04 15.55 13.71
CA LEU A 55 -9.21 15.74 12.28
C LEU A 55 -9.98 14.57 11.65
N LEU A 56 -9.70 13.34 12.02
CA LEU A 56 -10.42 12.17 11.51
C LEU A 56 -11.90 12.18 11.88
N CYS A 57 -12.28 12.75 13.03
CA CYS A 57 -13.68 12.90 13.43
C CYS A 57 -14.48 13.84 12.51
N SER A 58 -13.81 14.70 11.72
CA SER A 58 -14.48 15.60 10.76
C SER A 58 -14.89 14.91 9.45
N TYR A 59 -14.56 13.63 9.27
CA TYR A 59 -14.93 12.84 8.10
C TYR A 59 -15.84 11.66 8.53
N PRO A 60 -17.17 11.84 8.51
CA PRO A 60 -18.10 10.81 8.98
C PRO A 60 -18.14 9.55 8.11
N GLU A 61 -17.63 9.62 6.88
CA GLU A 61 -17.55 8.50 5.93
C GLU A 61 -16.45 7.51 6.29
N LEU A 62 -15.49 7.93 7.12
CA LEU A 62 -14.36 7.09 7.50
C LEU A 62 -14.76 6.08 8.58
N ARG A 63 -14.29 4.86 8.39
CA ARG A 63 -14.22 3.88 9.47
C ARG A 63 -12.89 4.03 10.20
N VAL A 64 -12.89 4.76 11.32
CA VAL A 64 -11.68 5.01 12.10
C VAL A 64 -11.48 3.88 13.11
N LEU A 65 -10.30 3.28 13.12
CA LEU A 65 -9.82 2.36 14.14
C LEU A 65 -8.70 3.03 14.91
N SER A 66 -8.79 3.09 16.22
CA SER A 66 -7.76 3.69 17.07
C SER A 66 -7.24 2.70 18.10
N HIS A 67 -5.98 2.77 18.42
CA HIS A 67 -5.36 2.08 19.55
C HIS A 67 -4.23 2.93 20.13
N THR A 68 -3.87 2.64 21.36
CA THR A 68 -2.80 3.27 22.13
C THR A 68 -2.09 2.17 22.96
N PRO A 69 -0.77 2.18 23.06
CA PRO A 69 0.19 3.09 22.44
C PRO A 69 0.44 2.83 20.96
N ASN A 70 1.29 3.66 20.30
CA ASN A 70 1.80 3.40 18.95
C ASN A 70 2.50 2.05 18.88
N ARG A 71 2.11 1.22 17.92
CA ARG A 71 2.65 -0.13 17.69
C ARG A 71 3.36 -0.28 16.35
N GLY A 72 3.32 0.76 15.52
CA GLY A 72 3.99 0.83 14.23
C GLY A 72 3.10 0.48 13.04
N LYS A 73 3.55 0.92 11.86
CA LYS A 73 2.79 0.86 10.59
C LYS A 73 2.28 -0.55 10.28
N THR A 74 3.13 -1.58 10.44
CA THR A 74 2.76 -2.96 10.11
C THR A 74 1.63 -3.49 10.99
N TYR A 75 1.66 -3.16 12.29
CA TYR A 75 0.58 -3.49 13.21
C TYR A 75 -0.71 -2.72 12.86
N ALA A 76 -0.62 -1.42 12.60
CA ALA A 76 -1.77 -0.63 12.18
C ALA A 76 -2.38 -1.21 10.89
N LEU A 77 -1.56 -1.58 9.92
CA LEU A 77 -2.00 -2.22 8.68
C LEU A 77 -2.72 -3.54 8.95
N SER A 78 -2.22 -4.40 9.84
CA SER A 78 -2.86 -5.68 10.19
C SER A 78 -4.28 -5.45 10.74
N ARG A 79 -4.47 -4.39 11.54
CA ARG A 79 -5.80 -4.00 12.07
C ARG A 79 -6.75 -3.56 10.96
N GLY A 80 -6.24 -2.76 10.00
CA GLY A 80 -7.01 -2.36 8.82
C GLY A 80 -7.42 -3.56 7.96
N VAL A 81 -6.50 -4.47 7.69
CA VAL A 81 -6.74 -5.73 6.93
C VAL A 81 -7.80 -6.59 7.62
N ALA A 82 -7.71 -6.77 8.95
CA ALA A 82 -8.68 -7.54 9.71
C ALA A 82 -10.09 -6.94 9.67
N ALA A 83 -10.19 -5.61 9.57
CA ALA A 83 -11.45 -4.88 9.53
C ALA A 83 -12.05 -4.76 8.13
N ALA A 84 -11.26 -4.90 7.08
CA ALA A 84 -11.69 -4.74 5.69
C ALA A 84 -12.70 -5.81 5.26
N ARG A 85 -13.68 -5.39 4.46
CA ARG A 85 -14.78 -6.24 3.99
C ARG A 85 -14.69 -6.60 2.53
N CYS A 86 -14.08 -5.73 1.70
CA CYS A 86 -14.00 -5.93 0.25
C CYS A 86 -12.97 -6.98 -0.16
N GLU A 87 -13.11 -7.50 -1.38
CA GLU A 87 -12.19 -8.49 -1.98
C GLU A 87 -10.81 -7.91 -2.26
N HIS A 88 -10.71 -6.59 -2.45
CA HIS A 88 -9.46 -5.91 -2.76
C HIS A 88 -9.12 -4.88 -1.67
N LEU A 89 -7.84 -4.74 -1.38
CA LEU A 89 -7.30 -3.77 -0.43
C LEU A 89 -6.41 -2.77 -1.18
N MET A 90 -6.80 -1.50 -1.14
CA MET A 90 -5.94 -0.40 -1.56
C MET A 90 -5.23 0.15 -0.32
N LEU A 91 -3.92 0.04 -0.30
CA LEU A 91 -3.08 0.55 0.78
C LEU A 91 -2.52 1.90 0.35
N LEU A 92 -2.63 2.91 1.20
CA LEU A 92 -2.12 4.27 0.94
C LEU A 92 -1.43 4.83 2.18
N ASP A 93 -0.34 5.57 1.96
CA ASP A 93 0.35 6.28 3.05
C ASP A 93 -0.36 7.59 3.36
N ALA A 94 -0.37 7.98 4.65
CA ALA A 94 -1.06 9.19 5.13
C ALA A 94 -0.33 10.49 4.78
N ASP A 95 0.96 10.42 4.40
CA ASP A 95 1.85 11.56 4.12
C ASP A 95 2.03 11.86 2.62
N LEU A 96 1.13 11.34 1.79
CA LEU A 96 1.13 11.56 0.35
C LEU A 96 0.71 12.98 0.00
N SER A 97 1.33 13.55 -1.02
CA SER A 97 0.98 14.85 -1.60
C SER A 97 0.96 14.77 -3.11
N GLY A 98 0.06 15.53 -3.74
CA GLY A 98 -0.11 15.57 -5.18
C GLY A 98 -0.87 14.37 -5.76
N VAL A 99 -1.49 13.54 -4.91
CA VAL A 99 -2.41 12.48 -5.34
C VAL A 99 -3.68 13.10 -5.91
N THR A 100 -4.19 12.51 -6.98
CA THR A 100 -5.44 12.87 -7.63
C THR A 100 -6.37 11.66 -7.72
N ALA A 101 -7.66 11.88 -7.98
CA ALA A 101 -8.61 10.80 -8.24
C ALA A 101 -8.14 9.88 -9.39
N ALA A 102 -7.55 10.47 -10.44
CA ALA A 102 -7.00 9.71 -11.56
C ALA A 102 -5.84 8.78 -11.17
N ASP A 103 -5.06 9.14 -10.13
CA ASP A 103 -3.99 8.26 -9.62
C ASP A 103 -4.58 7.05 -8.88
N ILE A 104 -5.68 7.25 -8.13
CA ILE A 104 -6.43 6.17 -7.48
C ILE A 104 -7.00 5.22 -8.53
N ASP A 105 -7.68 5.75 -9.57
CA ASP A 105 -8.19 4.97 -10.69
C ASP A 105 -7.07 4.20 -11.40
N ALA A 106 -5.95 4.85 -11.66
CA ALA A 106 -4.81 4.22 -12.33
C ALA A 106 -4.23 3.05 -11.51
N LEU A 107 -4.18 3.19 -10.17
CA LEU A 107 -3.71 2.11 -9.29
C LEU A 107 -4.70 0.94 -9.26
N ALA A 108 -6.00 1.20 -9.32
CA ALA A 108 -7.04 0.19 -9.32
C ALA A 108 -7.14 -0.56 -10.66
N ALA A 109 -7.03 0.15 -11.78
CA ALA A 109 -7.39 -0.32 -13.11
C ALA A 109 -6.75 -1.66 -13.52
N PRO A 110 -5.43 -1.92 -13.35
CA PRO A 110 -4.82 -3.18 -13.79
C PRO A 110 -5.40 -4.41 -13.10
N VAL A 111 -5.74 -4.28 -11.81
CA VAL A 111 -6.30 -5.38 -11.02
C VAL A 111 -7.78 -5.57 -11.35
N MET A 112 -8.55 -4.48 -11.36
CA MET A 112 -9.98 -4.54 -11.63
C MET A 112 -10.31 -5.01 -13.06
N ARG A 113 -9.37 -4.84 -14.00
CA ARG A 113 -9.47 -5.39 -15.37
C ARG A 113 -8.94 -6.82 -15.50
N GLY A 114 -8.37 -7.41 -14.44
CA GLY A 114 -7.76 -8.75 -14.46
C GLY A 114 -6.46 -8.84 -15.26
N GLU A 115 -5.82 -7.71 -15.53
CA GLU A 115 -4.52 -7.62 -16.22
C GLU A 115 -3.38 -8.05 -15.28
N ALA A 116 -3.51 -7.77 -13.99
CA ALA A 116 -2.60 -8.17 -12.92
C ALA A 116 -3.40 -8.63 -11.69
N GLU A 117 -2.73 -9.28 -10.74
CA GLU A 117 -3.31 -9.59 -9.43
C GLU A 117 -2.94 -8.53 -8.37
N VAL A 118 -1.87 -7.79 -8.63
CA VAL A 118 -1.35 -6.74 -7.72
C VAL A 118 -0.94 -5.54 -8.56
N SER A 119 -1.21 -4.34 -8.07
CA SER A 119 -0.60 -3.12 -8.58
C SER A 119 0.22 -2.41 -7.50
N ILE A 120 1.33 -1.79 -7.91
CA ILE A 120 2.26 -1.08 -7.03
C ILE A 120 2.57 0.28 -7.66
N SER A 121 2.52 1.36 -6.87
CA SER A 121 2.89 2.68 -7.34
C SER A 121 4.40 2.83 -7.53
N LEU A 122 4.79 3.65 -8.51
CA LEU A 122 6.15 4.14 -8.69
C LEU A 122 6.12 5.68 -8.70
N ARG A 123 6.43 6.27 -7.55
CA ARG A 123 6.36 7.72 -7.34
C ARG A 123 7.53 8.47 -7.95
N SER A 124 7.35 9.78 -8.16
CA SER A 124 8.40 10.67 -8.69
C SER A 124 9.62 10.77 -7.77
N ASN A 125 9.42 10.68 -6.44
CA ASN A 125 10.49 10.75 -5.44
C ASN A 125 10.96 9.39 -4.90
N SER A 126 10.55 8.27 -5.52
CA SER A 126 11.19 6.97 -5.30
C SER A 126 12.67 7.04 -5.62
N LEU A 127 13.50 6.25 -4.97
CA LEU A 127 14.95 6.21 -5.20
C LEU A 127 15.23 6.05 -6.70
N TRP A 128 16.25 6.74 -7.19
CA TRP A 128 16.60 6.74 -8.62
C TRP A 128 16.81 5.33 -9.18
N ILE A 129 17.35 4.41 -8.36
CA ILE A 129 17.56 3.00 -8.71
C ILE A 129 16.22 2.29 -8.99
N TYR A 130 15.18 2.51 -8.15
CA TYR A 130 13.86 1.91 -8.34
C TYR A 130 13.15 2.46 -9.57
N ARG A 131 13.29 3.77 -9.82
CA ARG A 131 12.76 4.39 -11.04
C ARG A 131 13.42 3.83 -12.30
N ARG A 132 14.72 3.53 -12.25
CA ARG A 132 15.44 2.93 -13.37
C ARG A 132 15.13 1.44 -13.55
N LEU A 133 14.93 0.71 -12.46
CA LEU A 133 14.52 -0.69 -12.49
C LEU A 133 13.02 -0.87 -12.78
N GLY A 134 12.23 0.21 -12.69
CA GLY A 134 10.81 0.21 -12.97
C GLY A 134 9.94 -0.39 -11.87
N LEU A 135 10.45 -0.53 -10.64
CA LEU A 135 9.69 -1.05 -9.50
C LEU A 135 10.26 -0.48 -8.19
N ASP A 136 9.40 0.12 -7.36
CA ASP A 136 9.71 0.46 -5.97
C ASP A 136 9.13 -0.63 -5.05
N PHE A 137 9.97 -1.60 -4.66
CA PHE A 137 9.53 -2.74 -3.87
C PHE A 137 9.19 -2.41 -2.41
N VAL A 138 9.56 -1.23 -1.93
CA VAL A 138 9.19 -0.70 -0.60
C VAL A 138 8.06 0.33 -0.66
N SER A 139 7.47 0.54 -1.84
CA SER A 139 6.30 1.41 -1.96
C SER A 139 5.16 0.88 -1.09
N GLY A 140 4.56 1.77 -0.28
CA GLY A 140 3.40 1.48 0.56
C GLY A 140 2.09 1.46 -0.22
N GLU A 141 2.05 2.18 -1.36
CA GLU A 141 0.82 2.33 -2.16
C GLU A 141 0.66 1.14 -3.10
N ARG A 142 -0.37 0.34 -2.82
CA ARG A 142 -0.63 -0.93 -3.53
C ARG A 142 -2.11 -1.23 -3.59
N LEU A 143 -2.51 -1.96 -4.62
CA LEU A 143 -3.76 -2.72 -4.60
C LEU A 143 -3.42 -4.21 -4.60
N VAL A 144 -3.96 -4.93 -3.62
CA VAL A 144 -3.73 -6.38 -3.44
C VAL A 144 -5.05 -7.10 -3.13
N PRO A 145 -5.21 -8.38 -3.46
CA PRO A 145 -6.35 -9.16 -2.99
C PRO A 145 -6.34 -9.28 -1.46
N ARG A 146 -7.51 -9.16 -0.83
CA ARG A 146 -7.65 -9.29 0.63
C ARG A 146 -7.19 -10.66 1.15
N ASP A 147 -7.42 -11.73 0.40
CA ASP A 147 -7.05 -13.08 0.78
C ASP A 147 -5.53 -13.29 0.87
N LEU A 148 -4.74 -12.44 0.19
CA LEU A 148 -3.28 -12.41 0.33
C LEU A 148 -2.86 -12.12 1.78
N LEU A 149 -3.54 -11.19 2.45
CA LEU A 149 -3.15 -10.66 3.75
C LEU A 149 -4.03 -11.17 4.90
N ARG A 150 -5.29 -11.53 4.63
CA ARG A 150 -6.25 -11.94 5.67
C ARG A 150 -5.75 -13.12 6.52
N GLY A 151 -5.17 -14.13 5.89
CA GLY A 151 -4.58 -15.29 6.57
C GLY A 151 -3.24 -15.01 7.27
N ALA A 152 -2.69 -13.80 7.09
CA ALA A 152 -1.37 -13.42 7.59
C ALA A 152 -1.43 -12.33 8.69
N VAL A 153 -2.62 -11.94 9.14
CA VAL A 153 -2.82 -10.85 10.13
C VAL A 153 -2.00 -11.08 11.39
N GLU A 154 -2.07 -12.27 12.00
CA GLU A 154 -1.30 -12.58 13.21
C GLU A 154 0.21 -12.53 12.98
N ALA A 155 0.68 -12.96 11.81
CA ALA A 155 2.09 -12.87 11.46
C ALA A 155 2.52 -11.39 11.31
N MET A 156 1.68 -10.56 10.67
CA MET A 156 1.93 -9.12 10.53
C MET A 156 2.02 -8.40 11.89
N GLU A 157 1.22 -8.79 12.87
CA GLU A 157 1.23 -8.19 14.21
C GLU A 157 2.56 -8.39 14.96
N ARG A 158 3.32 -9.41 14.59
CA ARG A 158 4.62 -9.77 15.20
C ARG A 158 5.81 -9.18 14.45
N LEU A 159 5.59 -8.57 13.30
CA LEU A 159 6.66 -7.99 12.48
C LEU A 159 7.20 -6.67 13.06
N PRO A 160 8.43 -6.29 12.73
CA PRO A 160 8.96 -4.96 12.98
C PRO A 160 8.07 -3.87 12.37
N ARG A 161 8.20 -2.65 12.88
CA ARG A 161 7.36 -1.49 12.48
C ARG A 161 7.25 -1.27 10.98
N TRP A 162 8.31 -1.55 10.21
CA TRP A 162 8.45 -1.32 8.77
C TRP A 162 8.63 -2.63 7.97
N GLY A 163 8.30 -3.77 8.56
CA GLY A 163 8.46 -5.07 7.90
C GLY A 163 7.31 -5.46 6.95
N GLY A 164 6.23 -4.68 6.93
CA GLY A 164 4.99 -5.03 6.23
C GLY A 164 5.16 -5.15 4.72
N GLU A 165 5.84 -4.20 4.08
CA GLU A 165 6.05 -4.19 2.63
C GLU A 165 6.90 -5.37 2.18
N VAL A 166 7.97 -5.65 2.90
CA VAL A 166 8.88 -6.79 2.64
C VAL A 166 8.14 -8.12 2.81
N PHE A 167 7.32 -8.23 3.84
CA PHE A 167 6.50 -9.41 4.10
C PHE A 167 5.44 -9.63 3.01
N MET A 168 4.73 -8.57 2.60
CA MET A 168 3.78 -8.63 1.47
C MET A 168 4.46 -9.08 0.18
N ASN A 169 5.66 -8.56 -0.09
CA ASN A 169 6.45 -8.96 -1.25
C ASN A 169 6.71 -10.47 -1.26
N GLU A 170 7.06 -11.05 -0.11
CA GLU A 170 7.30 -12.49 0.02
C GLU A 170 6.01 -13.29 -0.29
N LEU A 171 4.86 -12.84 0.20
CA LEU A 171 3.58 -13.48 -0.12
C LEU A 171 3.24 -13.40 -1.61
N ILE A 172 3.47 -12.25 -2.24
CA ILE A 172 3.27 -12.04 -3.68
C ILE A 172 4.17 -12.99 -4.49
N ILE A 173 5.46 -13.11 -4.10
CA ILE A 173 6.42 -14.00 -4.75
C ILE A 173 6.02 -15.46 -4.61
N ARG A 174 5.67 -15.90 -3.40
CA ARG A 174 5.26 -17.29 -3.12
C ARG A 174 4.02 -17.70 -3.90
N ARG A 175 3.08 -16.78 -4.10
CA ARG A 175 1.88 -17.03 -4.92
C ARG A 175 2.11 -16.82 -6.42
N GLY A 176 3.27 -16.31 -6.83
CA GLY A 176 3.61 -16.05 -8.23
C GLY A 176 2.70 -15.03 -8.90
N MET A 177 2.17 -14.05 -8.13
CA MET A 177 1.17 -13.08 -8.59
C MET A 177 1.76 -12.09 -9.58
N ARG A 178 1.01 -11.80 -10.64
CA ARG A 178 1.41 -10.80 -11.65
C ARG A 178 1.31 -9.39 -11.07
N ILE A 179 2.33 -8.58 -11.32
CA ILE A 179 2.43 -7.21 -10.80
C ILE A 179 2.30 -6.22 -11.96
N ALA A 180 1.42 -5.24 -11.82
CA ALA A 180 1.41 -4.04 -12.62
C ALA A 180 2.08 -2.89 -11.86
N VAL A 181 3.02 -2.20 -12.50
CA VAL A 181 3.62 -1.00 -11.92
C VAL A 181 2.93 0.23 -12.50
N VAL A 182 2.40 1.08 -11.62
CA VAL A 182 1.67 2.29 -11.98
C VAL A 182 2.52 3.51 -11.65
N LYS A 183 2.88 4.28 -12.67
CA LYS A 183 3.70 5.49 -12.50
C LYS A 183 2.87 6.64 -11.95
N TRP A 184 3.31 7.22 -10.85
CA TRP A 184 2.75 8.40 -10.21
C TRP A 184 3.73 9.60 -10.30
N PRO A 185 3.78 10.28 -11.45
CA PRO A 185 4.84 11.25 -11.74
C PRO A 185 4.75 12.54 -10.92
N ARG A 186 3.59 12.84 -10.33
CA ARG A 186 3.35 14.05 -9.51
C ARG A 186 3.21 13.75 -8.03
N VAL A 187 3.10 12.48 -7.65
CA VAL A 187 2.92 12.09 -6.26
C VAL A 187 4.26 11.98 -5.55
N VAL A 188 4.32 12.56 -4.38
CA VAL A 188 5.48 12.49 -3.49
C VAL A 188 5.01 12.19 -2.07
N ASN A 189 5.80 11.45 -1.30
CA ASN A 189 5.64 11.49 0.14
C ASN A 189 6.44 12.66 0.75
N ILE A 190 5.77 13.41 1.62
CA ILE A 190 6.39 14.50 2.36
C ILE A 190 7.22 13.88 3.48
N ARG A 191 8.48 13.54 3.17
CA ARG A 191 9.41 13.00 4.15
C ARG A 191 9.48 13.93 5.36
N LYS A 192 9.52 13.37 6.56
CA LYS A 192 9.66 14.12 7.85
C LYS A 192 10.94 14.96 7.94
N PHE A 193 11.79 14.95 6.92
CA PHE A 193 13.04 15.71 6.80
C PHE A 193 12.92 17.20 7.08
N ARG A 194 11.76 17.83 6.82
CA ARG A 194 11.63 19.31 6.98
C ARG A 194 11.43 19.76 8.41
N LYS A 195 11.04 18.87 9.37
CA LYS A 195 10.78 19.28 10.77
C LYS A 195 11.84 18.86 11.79
N ALA A 196 12.72 17.90 11.49
CA ALA A 196 13.61 17.32 12.49
C ALA A 196 15.12 17.48 12.22
N GLY A 197 15.50 18.29 11.21
CA GLY A 197 16.91 18.45 10.81
C GLY A 197 17.46 17.20 10.07
N LEU A 198 18.57 17.38 9.35
CA LEU A 198 19.22 16.34 8.53
C LEU A 198 19.51 15.03 9.29
N TRP A 199 19.81 15.11 10.58
CA TRP A 199 20.20 13.94 11.38
C TRP A 199 19.05 12.99 11.74
N HIS A 200 17.85 13.50 12.04
CA HIS A 200 16.71 12.64 12.39
C HIS A 200 16.08 11.96 11.17
N GLY A 201 16.16 12.59 10.01
CA GLY A 201 15.69 11.99 8.76
C GLY A 201 16.55 10.79 8.32
N THR A 202 17.89 10.89 8.46
CA THR A 202 18.82 9.79 8.17
C THR A 202 18.64 8.62 9.13
N LEU A 203 18.39 8.88 10.41
CA LEU A 203 18.12 7.85 11.42
C LEU A 203 16.82 7.08 11.13
N ALA A 204 15.77 7.77 10.68
CA ALA A 204 14.51 7.12 10.30
C ALA A 204 14.66 6.25 9.03
N GLU A 205 15.43 6.70 8.03
CA GLU A 205 15.74 5.89 6.84
C GLU A 205 16.63 4.69 7.19
N LEU A 206 17.63 4.88 8.05
CA LEU A 206 18.46 3.78 8.56
C LEU A 206 17.63 2.78 9.37
N GLY A 207 16.66 3.26 10.17
CA GLY A 207 15.70 2.41 10.88
C GLY A 207 14.84 1.56 9.91
N MET A 208 14.31 2.16 8.87
CA MET A 208 13.52 1.45 7.84
C MET A 208 14.36 0.41 7.09
N ILE A 209 15.62 0.75 6.75
CA ILE A 209 16.57 -0.19 6.13
C ILE A 209 16.93 -1.30 7.14
N ALA A 210 17.19 -0.95 8.40
CA ALA A 210 17.48 -1.92 9.45
C ALA A 210 16.32 -2.90 9.68
N ASP A 211 15.08 -2.41 9.70
CA ASP A 211 13.88 -3.26 9.81
C ASP A 211 13.71 -4.16 8.58
N ALA A 212 13.93 -3.64 7.38
CA ALA A 212 13.92 -4.45 6.16
C ALA A 212 15.02 -5.53 6.19
N VAL A 213 16.22 -5.19 6.67
CA VAL A 213 17.35 -6.12 6.82
C VAL A 213 17.16 -7.07 8.01
N SER A 214 16.40 -6.70 9.05
CA SER A 214 16.05 -7.62 10.15
C SER A 214 15.08 -8.70 9.74
N VAL A 215 14.22 -8.41 8.74
CA VAL A 215 13.30 -9.38 8.12
C VAL A 215 14.00 -10.17 7.02
N LEU A 216 14.91 -9.53 6.27
CA LEU A 216 15.68 -10.12 5.19
C LEU A 216 17.16 -9.74 5.32
N THR A 217 18.05 -10.71 5.08
CA THR A 217 19.48 -10.39 4.90
C THR A 217 19.67 -9.44 3.69
N PRO A 218 20.78 -8.67 3.59
CA PRO A 218 21.03 -7.81 2.43
C PRO A 218 20.91 -8.56 1.09
N LEU A 219 21.41 -9.80 1.03
CA LEU A 219 21.26 -10.68 -0.15
C LEU A 219 19.79 -11.06 -0.37
N GLY A 220 19.01 -11.25 0.70
CA GLY A 220 17.57 -11.51 0.66
C GLY A 220 16.81 -10.36 0.01
N VAL A 221 17.15 -9.10 0.32
CA VAL A 221 16.57 -7.91 -0.29
C VAL A 221 16.79 -7.89 -1.80
N VAL A 222 18.01 -8.16 -2.25
CA VAL A 222 18.35 -8.22 -3.69
C VAL A 222 17.58 -9.36 -4.37
N ARG A 223 17.57 -10.56 -3.77
CA ARG A 223 16.83 -11.71 -4.31
C ARG A 223 15.33 -11.44 -4.41
N GLN A 224 14.74 -10.82 -3.37
CA GLN A 224 13.32 -10.46 -3.37
C GLN A 224 13.03 -9.45 -4.49
N HIS A 225 13.86 -8.41 -4.64
CA HIS A 225 13.67 -7.43 -5.70
C HIS A 225 13.73 -8.06 -7.10
N LEU A 226 14.73 -8.90 -7.35
CA LEU A 226 14.85 -9.63 -8.62
C LEU A 226 13.67 -10.59 -8.87
N ALA A 227 13.17 -11.25 -7.82
CA ALA A 227 12.00 -12.11 -7.93
C ALA A 227 10.73 -11.32 -8.28
N LEU A 228 10.52 -10.14 -7.67
CA LEU A 228 9.41 -9.26 -8.00
C LEU A 228 9.50 -8.74 -9.44
N LEU A 229 10.68 -8.31 -9.91
CA LEU A 229 10.87 -7.85 -11.29
C LEU A 229 10.48 -8.92 -12.32
N ARG A 230 10.67 -10.20 -12.00
CA ARG A 230 10.23 -11.32 -12.86
C ARG A 230 8.71 -11.47 -12.91
N LEU A 231 7.97 -10.91 -11.95
CA LEU A 231 6.51 -10.94 -11.89
C LEU A 231 5.87 -9.70 -12.51
N VAL A 232 6.67 -8.64 -12.72
CA VAL A 232 6.20 -7.42 -13.39
C VAL A 232 5.87 -7.70 -14.86
N ASN A 233 4.73 -7.20 -15.31
CA ASN A 233 4.27 -7.27 -16.70
C ASN A 233 4.23 -8.69 -17.31
N ARG A 234 4.10 -9.73 -16.50
CA ARG A 234 3.83 -11.07 -17.03
C ARG A 234 2.48 -11.07 -17.75
N PRO A 235 2.40 -11.60 -18.98
CA PRO A 235 1.13 -11.67 -19.69
C PRO A 235 0.11 -12.52 -18.90
N SER A 236 -1.13 -12.06 -18.83
CA SER A 236 -2.21 -12.82 -18.22
C SER A 236 -2.40 -14.17 -18.89
N LEU A 237 -3.00 -15.16 -18.18
CA LEU A 237 -3.30 -16.45 -18.79
C LEU A 237 -4.19 -16.27 -20.04
N ARG A 238 -5.16 -15.34 -20.00
CA ARG A 238 -5.99 -14.99 -21.14
C ARG A 238 -5.18 -14.41 -22.31
N ALA A 239 -4.22 -13.51 -22.05
CA ALA A 239 -3.33 -12.97 -23.07
C ALA A 239 -2.39 -14.04 -23.64
N ARG A 240 -1.91 -14.96 -22.80
CA ARG A 240 -1.07 -16.10 -23.23
C ARG A 240 -1.85 -17.06 -24.14
N VAL A 241 -3.09 -17.40 -23.76
CA VAL A 241 -3.98 -18.27 -24.56
C VAL A 241 -4.30 -17.60 -25.89
N ARG A 242 -4.64 -16.30 -25.87
CA ARG A 242 -4.91 -15.53 -27.10
C ARG A 242 -3.70 -15.50 -28.04
N GLY A 243 -2.52 -15.18 -27.52
CA GLY A 243 -1.29 -15.16 -28.33
C GLY A 243 -0.83 -16.55 -28.77
N TRP A 244 -1.27 -17.64 -28.08
CA TRP A 244 -1.06 -19.01 -28.57
C TRP A 244 -2.05 -19.33 -29.70
N ALA A 245 -3.32 -18.98 -29.56
CA ALA A 245 -4.35 -19.17 -30.58
C ALA A 245 -4.02 -18.42 -31.89
N GLU A 246 -3.56 -17.17 -31.77
CA GLU A 246 -3.13 -16.36 -32.93
C GLU A 246 -1.94 -16.98 -33.66
N ARG A 247 -0.96 -17.53 -32.93
CA ARG A 247 0.20 -18.25 -33.52
C ARG A 247 -0.13 -19.63 -34.07
N ALA A 248 -1.22 -20.26 -33.62
CA ALA A 248 -1.67 -21.57 -34.12
C ALA A 248 -2.51 -21.44 -35.40
N LEU A 249 -2.96 -20.22 -35.71
CA LEU A 249 -3.78 -19.90 -36.91
C LEU A 249 -2.98 -19.18 -37.99
N SER A 250 -1.71 -18.85 -37.74
CA SER A 250 -0.74 -18.31 -38.72
C SER A 250 0.19 -19.42 -39.23
#